data_5892b664b58ce3e1d9344b1447d2a5f3
#
_entry.id   5892b664b58ce3e1d9344b1447d2a5f3
#
_cell.length_a   1.000
_cell.length_b   1.000
_cell.length_c   1.000
_cell.angle_alpha   90.00
_cell.angle_beta   90.00
_cell.angle_gamma   90.00
#
_symmetry.space_group_name_H-M   'P 1'
#
loop_
_entity.id
_entity.type
_entity.pdbx_description
1 polymer ?
#
loop_
_entity_poly.entity_id
_entity_poly.type
_entity_poly.pdbx_seq_one_letter_code
_entity_poly.pdbx_strand_id
1 'polypeptide(L)'
;MNTVVRTRHKTLIPTRYTQFAFLSSLNILRLSICCYYHQEYLLGFLLSWLYITTNLHWKRVYKRSVYWKIDKFMTISCFLYAGGRAYFYDCASVYYFRTMVHLYVFLLNDFWNKQTIYSPSRMAKMSSIKQHLHYIRACVVHFLFLHLLQTEAGIYVLSQCKRI
;
A
#
# COMPACT_ATOMS: atom_id res chain seq x y z
N MET A 1 -31.21 -13.68 29.45
CA MET A 1 -30.49 -12.44 29.14
C MET A 1 -29.17 -12.84 28.50
N ASN A 2 -29.12 -12.89 27.14
CA ASN A 2 -27.90 -13.31 26.41
C ASN A 2 -26.99 -12.11 26.30
N THR A 3 -25.95 -12.04 27.12
CA THR A 3 -24.85 -11.09 26.95
C THR A 3 -24.10 -11.42 25.66
N VAL A 4 -24.34 -10.64 24.60
CA VAL A 4 -23.57 -10.67 23.39
C VAL A 4 -22.15 -10.21 23.77
N VAL A 5 -21.25 -11.18 23.96
CA VAL A 5 -19.81 -10.92 24.11
C VAL A 5 -19.33 -10.34 22.78
N ARG A 6 -19.27 -9.00 22.67
CA ARG A 6 -18.58 -8.31 21.57
C ARG A 6 -17.12 -8.71 21.63
N THR A 7 -16.71 -9.69 20.83
CA THR A 7 -15.32 -10.00 20.58
C THR A 7 -14.67 -8.73 19.99
N ARG A 8 -13.97 -7.96 20.82
CA ARG A 8 -13.15 -6.83 20.37
C ARG A 8 -12.10 -7.41 19.41
N HIS A 9 -12.29 -7.21 18.12
CA HIS A 9 -11.29 -7.57 17.12
C HIS A 9 -9.99 -6.84 17.47
N LYS A 10 -9.00 -7.60 17.92
CA LYS A 10 -7.67 -7.06 18.28
C LYS A 10 -6.99 -6.55 17.01
N THR A 11 -6.56 -5.31 16.99
CA THR A 11 -5.76 -4.76 15.88
C THR A 11 -4.47 -5.53 15.74
N LEU A 12 -4.08 -5.87 14.52
CA LEU A 12 -2.84 -6.61 14.24
C LEU A 12 -1.61 -5.74 14.43
N ILE A 13 -1.71 -4.47 14.10
CA ILE A 13 -0.63 -3.48 14.21
C ILE A 13 -1.13 -2.34 15.10
N PRO A 14 -0.41 -1.98 16.16
CA PRO A 14 -0.77 -0.84 17.00
C PRO A 14 -0.81 0.47 16.20
N THR A 15 -1.77 1.33 16.49
CA THR A 15 -2.05 2.57 15.73
C THR A 15 -0.82 3.49 15.60
N ARG A 16 0.04 3.54 16.63
CA ARG A 16 1.28 4.35 16.58
C ARG A 16 2.21 4.01 15.40
N TYR A 17 2.17 2.79 14.87
CA TYR A 17 2.96 2.38 13.71
C TYR A 17 2.23 2.63 12.40
N THR A 18 0.90 2.51 12.41
CA THR A 18 0.10 2.69 11.19
C THR A 18 -0.03 4.16 10.79
N GLN A 19 0.28 5.10 11.66
CA GLN A 19 0.26 6.54 11.36
C GLN A 19 1.19 6.88 10.18
N PHE A 20 2.38 6.27 10.09
CA PHE A 20 3.28 6.48 8.95
C PHE A 20 2.68 6.01 7.64
N ALA A 21 2.04 4.83 7.62
CA ALA A 21 1.37 4.33 6.43
C ALA A 21 0.15 5.19 6.05
N PHE A 22 -0.58 5.70 7.05
CA PHE A 22 -1.67 6.64 6.85
C PHE A 22 -1.18 7.95 6.22
N LEU A 23 -0.17 8.60 6.80
CA LEU A 23 0.40 9.84 6.26
C LEU A 23 1.02 9.64 4.88
N SER A 24 1.66 8.51 4.66
CA SER A 24 2.29 8.19 3.38
C SER A 24 1.30 8.00 2.24
N SER A 25 0.04 7.68 2.54
CA SER A 25 -1.01 7.58 1.51
C SER A 25 -1.27 8.91 0.79
N LEU A 26 -0.85 10.05 1.37
CA LEU A 26 -0.86 11.34 0.69
C LEU A 26 -0.04 11.34 -0.62
N ASN A 27 0.99 10.48 -0.74
CA ASN A 27 1.71 10.31 -2.00
C ASN A 27 0.81 9.72 -3.10
N ILE A 28 -0.11 8.80 -2.74
CA ILE A 28 -1.10 8.27 -3.68
C ILE A 28 -2.02 9.40 -4.17
N LEU A 29 -2.47 10.27 -3.27
CA LEU A 29 -3.27 11.44 -3.63
C LEU A 29 -2.49 12.40 -4.53
N ARG A 30 -1.20 12.64 -4.24
CA ARG A 30 -0.31 13.45 -5.08
C ARG A 30 -0.21 12.89 -6.50
N LEU A 31 -0.03 11.57 -6.67
CA LEU A 31 -0.02 10.93 -7.99
C LEU A 31 -1.40 11.05 -8.67
N SER A 32 -2.49 10.88 -7.93
CA SER A 32 -3.85 11.07 -8.47
C SER A 32 -4.03 12.47 -9.07
N ILE A 33 -3.63 13.52 -8.34
CA ILE A 33 -3.68 14.91 -8.82
C ILE A 33 -2.81 15.08 -10.08
N CYS A 34 -1.60 14.50 -10.08
CA CYS A 34 -0.71 14.51 -11.24
C CYS A 34 -1.36 13.84 -12.46
N CYS A 35 -2.06 12.71 -12.26
CA CYS A 35 -2.81 12.05 -13.34
C CYS A 35 -3.89 12.96 -13.93
N TYR A 36 -4.66 13.67 -13.11
CA TYR A 36 -5.66 14.61 -13.61
C TYR A 36 -5.03 15.77 -14.40
N TYR A 37 -3.91 16.29 -13.93
CA TYR A 37 -3.17 17.34 -14.64
C TYR A 37 -2.69 16.86 -16.03
N HIS A 38 -2.23 15.61 -16.14
CA HIS A 38 -1.80 14.99 -17.39
C HIS A 38 -2.92 14.30 -18.20
N GLN A 39 -4.19 14.58 -17.86
CA GLN A 39 -5.38 14.07 -18.56
C GLN A 39 -5.53 12.53 -18.51
N GLU A 40 -4.87 11.85 -17.55
CA GLU A 40 -5.04 10.44 -17.26
C GLU A 40 -6.20 10.24 -16.26
N TYR A 41 -7.42 10.67 -16.64
CA TYR A 41 -8.58 10.79 -15.75
C TYR A 41 -8.96 9.48 -15.06
N LEU A 42 -8.95 8.36 -15.79
CA LEU A 42 -9.35 7.06 -15.21
C LEU A 42 -8.32 6.59 -14.17
N LEU A 43 -7.02 6.76 -14.46
CA LEU A 43 -5.98 6.45 -13.47
C LEU A 43 -6.08 7.36 -12.24
N GLY A 44 -6.30 8.64 -12.45
CA GLY A 44 -6.53 9.60 -11.37
C GLY A 44 -7.71 9.20 -10.48
N PHE A 45 -8.83 8.79 -11.08
CA PHE A 45 -10.01 8.30 -10.36
C PHE A 45 -9.71 7.02 -9.55
N LEU A 46 -9.07 6.03 -10.16
CA LEU A 46 -8.68 4.79 -9.47
C LEU A 46 -7.75 5.06 -8.29
N LEU A 47 -6.78 5.95 -8.44
CA LEU A 47 -5.85 6.34 -7.37
C LEU A 47 -6.54 7.13 -6.26
N SER A 48 -7.54 7.96 -6.58
CA SER A 48 -8.37 8.63 -5.56
C SER A 48 -9.11 7.62 -4.69
N TRP A 49 -9.70 6.59 -5.30
CA TRP A 49 -10.33 5.49 -4.57
C TRP A 49 -9.34 4.66 -3.78
N LEU A 50 -8.18 4.37 -4.34
CA LEU A 50 -7.09 3.68 -3.62
C LEU A 50 -6.68 4.50 -2.39
N TYR A 51 -6.52 5.82 -2.50
CA TYR A 51 -6.22 6.68 -1.37
C TYR A 51 -7.26 6.54 -0.24
N ILE A 52 -8.56 6.57 -0.58
CA ILE A 52 -9.64 6.43 0.41
C ILE A 52 -9.59 5.05 1.07
N THR A 53 -9.49 3.97 0.30
CA THR A 53 -9.50 2.60 0.83
C THR A 53 -8.26 2.29 1.65
N THR A 54 -7.09 2.79 1.25
CA THR A 54 -5.84 2.70 2.01
C THR A 54 -5.96 3.39 3.36
N ASN A 55 -6.53 4.59 3.41
CA ASN A 55 -6.76 5.30 4.67
C ASN A 55 -7.72 4.55 5.60
N LEU A 56 -8.80 3.99 5.07
CA LEU A 56 -9.75 3.18 5.86
C LEU A 56 -9.08 1.90 6.38
N HIS A 57 -8.23 1.27 5.58
CA HIS A 57 -7.47 0.10 5.99
C HIS A 57 -6.46 0.42 7.10
N TRP A 58 -5.61 1.46 6.92
CA TRP A 58 -4.56 1.79 7.87
C TRP A 58 -5.03 2.48 9.14
N LYS A 59 -6.24 3.04 9.15
CA LYS A 59 -6.83 3.58 10.38
C LYS A 59 -6.97 2.52 11.47
N ARG A 60 -7.32 1.26 11.08
CA ARG A 60 -7.39 0.10 11.99
C ARG A 60 -7.12 -1.18 11.23
N VAL A 61 -5.92 -1.70 11.35
CA VAL A 61 -5.53 -2.93 10.66
C VAL A 61 -6.09 -4.15 11.39
N TYR A 62 -7.14 -4.75 10.83
CA TYR A 62 -7.72 -6.00 11.29
C TYR A 62 -7.44 -7.13 10.31
N LYS A 63 -7.22 -8.34 10.87
CA LYS A 63 -7.07 -9.53 10.03
C LYS A 63 -8.35 -9.79 9.23
N ARG A 64 -8.21 -9.95 7.91
CA ARG A 64 -9.32 -10.24 6.98
C ARG A 64 -10.46 -9.22 6.98
N SER A 65 -10.18 -7.96 7.32
CA SER A 65 -11.19 -6.90 7.23
C SER A 65 -11.68 -6.71 5.79
N VAL A 66 -12.90 -6.23 5.63
CA VAL A 66 -13.45 -5.86 4.31
C VAL A 66 -12.58 -4.76 3.68
N TYR A 67 -12.13 -3.78 4.47
CA TYR A 67 -11.25 -2.71 4.00
C TYR A 67 -9.93 -3.23 3.46
N TRP A 68 -9.32 -4.24 4.09
CA TRP A 68 -8.10 -4.89 3.58
C TRP A 68 -8.33 -5.55 2.20
N LYS A 69 -9.49 -6.20 2.01
CA LYS A 69 -9.81 -6.83 0.72
C LYS A 69 -10.02 -5.80 -0.38
N ILE A 70 -10.75 -4.72 -0.08
CA ILE A 70 -11.02 -3.63 -1.02
C ILE A 70 -9.73 -2.91 -1.37
N ASP A 71 -8.91 -2.55 -0.39
CA ASP A 71 -7.60 -1.90 -0.57
C ASP A 71 -6.68 -2.74 -1.47
N LYS A 72 -6.60 -4.06 -1.22
CA LYS A 72 -5.83 -4.98 -2.05
C LYS A 72 -6.36 -5.05 -3.49
N PHE A 73 -7.68 -5.12 -3.66
CA PHE A 73 -8.30 -5.13 -4.99
C PHE A 73 -8.00 -3.83 -5.73
N MET A 74 -8.18 -2.68 -5.10
CA MET A 74 -7.87 -1.37 -5.68
C MET A 74 -6.39 -1.24 -6.03
N THR A 75 -5.49 -1.71 -5.16
CA THR A 75 -4.05 -1.73 -5.43
C THR A 75 -3.74 -2.51 -6.71
N ILE A 76 -4.26 -3.74 -6.83
CA ILE A 76 -4.05 -4.58 -8.03
C ILE A 76 -4.61 -3.89 -9.28
N SER A 77 -5.82 -3.34 -9.21
CA SER A 77 -6.46 -2.64 -10.33
C SER A 77 -5.63 -1.43 -10.78
N CYS A 78 -5.13 -0.63 -9.85
CA CYS A 78 -4.25 0.50 -10.16
C CYS A 78 -2.94 0.04 -10.82
N PHE A 79 -2.30 -1.03 -10.32
CA PHE A 79 -1.07 -1.55 -10.91
C PHE A 79 -1.27 -2.07 -12.33
N LEU A 80 -2.34 -2.83 -12.56
CA LEU A 80 -2.65 -3.36 -13.90
C LEU A 80 -2.96 -2.24 -14.89
N TYR A 81 -3.78 -1.29 -14.48
CA TYR A 81 -4.14 -0.16 -15.35
C TYR A 81 -2.93 0.74 -15.62
N ALA A 82 -2.18 1.13 -14.58
CA ALA A 82 -0.97 1.95 -14.74
C ALA A 82 0.09 1.25 -15.60
N GLY A 83 0.26 -0.07 -15.44
CA GLY A 83 1.13 -0.88 -16.29
C GLY A 83 0.70 -0.84 -17.75
N GLY A 84 -0.58 -1.06 -18.05
CA GLY A 84 -1.11 -0.94 -19.40
C GLY A 84 -0.93 0.46 -20.00
N ARG A 85 -1.12 1.52 -19.19
CA ARG A 85 -0.90 2.91 -19.63
C ARG A 85 0.58 3.23 -19.87
N ALA A 86 1.47 2.73 -19.02
CA ALA A 86 2.91 2.97 -19.14
C ALA A 86 3.49 2.46 -20.48
N TYR A 87 2.85 1.45 -21.09
CA TYR A 87 3.24 0.93 -22.41
C TYR A 87 3.25 2.01 -23.50
N PHE A 88 2.39 3.03 -23.39
CA PHE A 88 2.27 4.10 -24.37
C PHE A 88 3.27 5.26 -24.12
N TYR A 89 4.29 5.06 -23.31
CA TYR A 89 5.33 6.04 -23.06
C TYR A 89 6.71 5.49 -23.43
N ASP A 90 7.59 6.35 -23.93
CA ASP A 90 8.94 5.99 -24.39
C ASP A 90 9.84 5.41 -23.28
N CYS A 91 9.54 5.70 -22.03
CA CYS A 91 10.26 5.20 -20.86
C CYS A 91 9.58 3.98 -20.17
N ALA A 92 8.69 3.25 -20.85
CA ALA A 92 7.97 2.12 -20.29
C ALA A 92 8.87 1.10 -19.60
N SER A 93 10.03 0.78 -20.17
CA SER A 93 11.00 -0.17 -19.59
C SER A 93 11.49 0.25 -18.20
N VAL A 94 11.76 1.54 -18.01
CA VAL A 94 12.18 2.09 -16.71
C VAL A 94 11.07 1.97 -15.68
N TYR A 95 9.83 2.26 -16.08
CA TYR A 95 8.67 2.09 -15.21
C TYR A 95 8.48 0.64 -14.78
N TYR A 96 8.51 -0.30 -15.75
CA TYR A 96 8.34 -1.73 -15.46
C TYR A 96 9.45 -2.26 -14.56
N PHE A 97 10.71 -1.91 -14.82
CA PHE A 97 11.83 -2.32 -13.97
C PHE A 97 11.63 -1.85 -12.52
N ARG A 98 11.35 -0.56 -12.31
CA ARG A 98 11.09 -0.01 -10.97
C ARG A 98 9.91 -0.70 -10.30
N THR A 99 8.80 -0.85 -11.02
CA THR A 99 7.58 -1.52 -10.50
C THR A 99 7.87 -2.96 -10.08
N MET A 100 8.63 -3.73 -10.85
CA MET A 100 9.01 -5.11 -10.51
C MET A 100 9.87 -5.17 -9.25
N VAL A 101 10.85 -4.27 -9.09
CA VAL A 101 11.66 -4.19 -7.87
C VAL A 101 10.78 -3.86 -6.66
N HIS A 102 9.90 -2.87 -6.76
CA HIS A 102 9.01 -2.47 -5.67
C HIS A 102 8.06 -3.62 -5.29
N LEU A 103 7.48 -4.29 -6.28
CA LEU A 103 6.58 -5.42 -6.07
C LEU A 103 7.30 -6.59 -5.38
N TYR A 104 8.52 -6.90 -5.82
CA TYR A 104 9.33 -7.97 -5.21
C TYR A 104 9.60 -7.70 -3.72
N VAL A 105 10.06 -6.49 -3.38
CA VAL A 105 10.31 -6.12 -1.98
C VAL A 105 9.02 -6.14 -1.15
N PHE A 106 7.91 -5.69 -1.73
CA PHE A 106 6.61 -5.76 -1.08
C PHE A 106 6.18 -7.21 -0.80
N LEU A 107 6.31 -8.11 -1.76
CA LEU A 107 5.96 -9.53 -1.60
C LEU A 107 6.82 -10.20 -0.53
N LEU A 108 8.12 -9.91 -0.47
CA LEU A 108 9.00 -10.39 0.60
C LEU A 108 8.54 -9.87 1.96
N ASN A 109 8.18 -8.60 2.06
CA ASN A 109 7.67 -8.03 3.30
C ASN A 109 6.34 -8.68 3.73
N ASP A 110 5.41 -8.91 2.79
CA ASP A 110 4.14 -9.60 3.07
C ASP A 110 4.37 -11.05 3.53
N PHE A 111 5.29 -11.76 2.90
CA PHE A 111 5.69 -13.11 3.31
C PHE A 111 6.20 -13.13 4.76
N TRP A 112 7.09 -12.21 5.13
CA TRP A 112 7.59 -12.11 6.50
C TRP A 112 6.52 -11.68 7.49
N ASN A 113 5.59 -10.79 7.09
CA ASN A 113 4.47 -10.38 7.93
C ASN A 113 3.52 -11.54 8.22
N LYS A 114 3.29 -12.44 7.26
CA LYS A 114 2.51 -13.68 7.48
C LYS A 114 3.13 -14.57 8.54
N GLN A 115 4.45 -14.63 8.58
CA GLN A 115 5.17 -15.45 9.55
C GLN A 115 5.31 -14.81 10.93
N THR A 116 5.12 -13.50 11.04
CA THR A 116 5.31 -12.72 12.27
C THR A 116 4.03 -12.05 12.71
N ILE A 117 3.74 -10.87 12.19
CA ILE A 117 2.63 -9.99 12.61
C ILE A 117 1.26 -10.66 12.51
N TYR A 118 1.03 -11.45 11.43
CA TYR A 118 -0.23 -12.15 11.22
C TYR A 118 -0.30 -13.49 11.98
N SER A 119 0.72 -13.83 12.80
CA SER A 119 0.75 -14.99 13.68
C SER A 119 0.85 -14.53 15.15
N PRO A 120 -0.29 -14.26 15.83
CA PRO A 120 -0.30 -13.75 17.19
C PRO A 120 0.45 -14.60 18.19
N SER A 121 0.43 -15.94 18.02
CA SER A 121 1.15 -16.88 18.87
C SER A 121 2.67 -16.77 18.74
N ARG A 122 3.18 -16.50 17.54
CA ARG A 122 4.62 -16.26 17.32
C ARG A 122 5.02 -14.90 17.85
N MET A 123 4.23 -13.86 17.59
CA MET A 123 4.49 -12.52 18.11
C MET A 123 4.53 -12.49 19.65
N ALA A 124 3.60 -13.19 20.32
CA ALA A 124 3.55 -13.24 21.78
C ALA A 124 4.81 -13.87 22.41
N LYS A 125 5.51 -14.74 21.68
CA LYS A 125 6.76 -15.38 22.14
C LYS A 125 8.01 -14.52 21.91
N MET A 126 7.89 -13.41 21.21
CA MET A 126 9.01 -12.50 20.92
C MET A 126 9.18 -11.47 22.04
N SER A 127 10.40 -11.02 22.28
CA SER A 127 10.65 -9.87 23.14
C SER A 127 9.98 -8.61 22.60
N SER A 128 9.67 -7.66 23.48
CA SER A 128 9.04 -6.37 23.12
C SER A 128 9.82 -5.64 22.02
N ILE A 129 11.16 -5.65 22.11
CA ILE A 129 12.03 -5.02 21.09
C ILE A 129 11.85 -5.68 19.72
N LYS A 130 11.84 -7.01 19.65
CA LYS A 130 11.63 -7.73 18.39
C LYS A 130 10.26 -7.44 17.79
N GLN A 131 9.21 -7.41 18.62
CA GLN A 131 7.86 -7.03 18.16
C GLN A 131 7.85 -5.62 17.56
N HIS A 132 8.49 -4.67 18.23
CA HIS A 132 8.61 -3.28 17.78
C HIS A 132 9.30 -3.19 16.42
N LEU A 133 10.44 -3.86 16.24
CA LEU A 133 11.17 -3.90 14.96
C LEU A 133 10.33 -4.50 13.83
N HIS A 134 9.53 -5.54 14.09
CA HIS A 134 8.64 -6.11 13.07
C HIS A 134 7.54 -5.14 12.64
N TYR A 135 6.95 -4.38 13.56
CA TYR A 135 5.95 -3.38 13.22
C TYR A 135 6.55 -2.22 12.42
N ILE A 136 7.72 -1.70 12.83
CA ILE A 136 8.43 -0.65 12.10
C ILE A 136 8.75 -1.13 10.68
N ARG A 137 9.39 -2.30 10.53
CA ARG A 137 9.73 -2.85 9.23
C ARG A 137 8.49 -2.94 8.33
N ALA A 138 7.39 -3.54 8.81
CA ALA A 138 6.18 -3.71 8.03
C ALA A 138 5.64 -2.38 7.50
N CYS A 139 5.58 -1.36 8.34
CA CYS A 139 5.06 -0.06 7.97
C CYS A 139 6.03 0.72 7.08
N VAL A 140 7.33 0.72 7.39
CA VAL A 140 8.35 1.46 6.62
C VAL A 140 8.51 0.88 5.23
N VAL A 141 8.57 -0.46 5.09
CA VAL A 141 8.69 -1.08 3.76
C VAL A 141 7.44 -0.82 2.93
N HIS A 142 6.25 -0.92 3.51
CA HIS A 142 5.01 -0.59 2.81
C HIS A 142 4.99 0.88 2.35
N PHE A 143 5.32 1.80 3.26
CA PHE A 143 5.43 3.22 2.96
C PHE A 143 6.42 3.50 1.83
N LEU A 144 7.67 3.03 2.00
CA LEU A 144 8.77 3.39 1.09
C LEU A 144 8.51 2.85 -0.31
N PHE A 145 8.18 1.57 -0.45
CA PHE A 145 8.11 0.92 -1.76
C PHE A 145 6.77 1.06 -2.47
N LEU A 146 5.65 1.10 -1.76
CA LEU A 146 4.35 1.26 -2.40
C LEU A 146 3.88 2.71 -2.48
N HIS A 147 3.98 3.47 -1.37
CA HIS A 147 3.41 4.80 -1.37
C HIS A 147 4.37 5.86 -1.90
N LEU A 148 5.67 5.75 -1.64
CA LEU A 148 6.64 6.76 -2.07
C LEU A 148 7.26 6.40 -3.43
N LEU A 149 8.08 5.35 -3.48
CA LEU A 149 8.87 5.06 -4.69
C LEU A 149 8.01 4.68 -5.90
N GLN A 150 6.90 3.96 -5.69
CA GLN A 150 5.98 3.65 -6.79
C GLN A 150 5.25 4.90 -7.29
N THR A 151 4.88 5.81 -6.39
CA THR A 151 4.29 7.10 -6.76
C THR A 151 5.27 7.96 -7.56
N GLU A 152 6.53 8.05 -7.12
CA GLU A 152 7.57 8.77 -7.86
C GLU A 152 7.84 8.16 -9.24
N ALA A 153 7.80 6.82 -9.37
CA ALA A 153 7.89 6.17 -10.67
C ALA A 153 6.74 6.58 -11.61
N GLY A 154 5.51 6.65 -11.09
CA GLY A 154 4.34 7.09 -11.85
C GLY A 154 4.44 8.57 -12.26
N ILE A 155 4.81 9.45 -11.34
CA ILE A 155 4.99 10.88 -11.61
C ILE A 155 6.10 11.09 -12.65
N TYR A 156 7.21 10.34 -12.56
CA TYR A 156 8.30 10.40 -13.53
C TYR A 156 7.80 10.11 -14.95
N VAL A 157 7.04 9.02 -15.12
CA VAL A 157 6.48 8.67 -16.45
C VAL A 157 5.60 9.80 -16.99
N LEU A 158 4.69 10.33 -16.17
CA LEU A 158 3.74 11.36 -16.60
C LEU A 158 4.41 12.70 -16.93
N SER A 159 5.49 13.06 -16.21
CA SER A 159 6.10 14.39 -16.30
C SER A 159 7.34 14.47 -17.18
N GLN A 160 8.06 13.36 -17.37
CA GLN A 160 9.37 13.36 -18.05
C GLN A 160 9.36 12.53 -19.35
N CYS A 161 8.39 11.64 -19.54
CA CYS A 161 8.36 10.74 -20.68
C CYS A 161 7.38 11.23 -21.73
N LYS A 162 7.72 11.02 -23.02
CA LYS A 162 6.83 11.36 -24.12
C LYS A 162 5.82 10.22 -24.35
N ARG A 163 4.59 10.61 -24.63
CA ARG A 163 3.59 9.66 -25.09
C ARG A 163 3.85 9.32 -26.57
N ILE A 164 3.93 8.01 -26.86
CA ILE A 164 4.14 7.45 -28.19
C ILE A 164 2.80 7.40 -28.92
#